data_bdda44b180a11bf0f7fe402f0ca67ede
#
_entry.id   bdda44b180a11bf0f7fe402f0ca67ede
#
_cell.length_a   1.000
_cell.length_b   1.000
_cell.length_c   1.000
_cell.angle_alpha   90.00
_cell.angle_beta   90.00
_cell.angle_gamma   90.00
#
_symmetry.space_group_name_H-M   'P 1'
#
loop_
_entity.id
_entity.type
_entity.pdbx_description
1 polymer ?
#
loop_
_entity_poly.entity_id
_entity_poly.type
_entity_poly.pdbx_seq_one_letter_code
_entity_poly.pdbx_strand_id
1 'polypeptide(L)'
;MHQFRAHFVGKVSPVHFFWGAIDLACTRFSGRTAPTHPGGVPNCGDWVMEEGYSHELSSCGFWPGGGEEGAFYAYAYPEPEGFAEYPVGPAGAFYSKENGQFLLPYETVRTAPDPDEALLEFLHATYEAAAERGDWDRAALEQEPTRWDHVR
;
A
#
# COMPACT_ATOMS: atom_id res chain seq x y z
N MET A 1 -5.47 6.37 6.74
CA MET A 1 -5.72 5.08 6.05
C MET A 1 -7.21 4.82 5.74
N HIS A 2 -8.18 5.06 6.63
CA HIS A 2 -9.61 4.87 6.30
C HIS A 2 -10.08 5.78 5.16
N GLN A 3 -9.65 7.02 5.14
CA GLN A 3 -9.93 7.96 4.06
C GLN A 3 -9.36 7.44 2.72
N PHE A 4 -8.10 7.02 2.70
CA PHE A 4 -7.49 6.36 1.53
C PHE A 4 -8.32 5.15 1.07
N ARG A 5 -8.71 4.27 2.01
CA ARG A 5 -9.50 3.08 1.71
C ARG A 5 -10.85 3.40 1.05
N ALA A 6 -11.50 4.50 1.42
CA ALA A 6 -12.84 4.89 0.95
C ALA A 6 -12.90 5.23 -0.55
N HIS A 7 -11.78 5.57 -1.18
CA HIS A 7 -11.70 5.84 -2.61
C HIS A 7 -11.67 4.58 -3.49
N PHE A 8 -11.67 3.39 -2.89
CA PHE A 8 -11.56 2.13 -3.61
C PHE A 8 -12.82 1.27 -3.44
N VAL A 9 -13.45 0.90 -4.56
CA VAL A 9 -14.69 0.10 -4.59
C VAL A 9 -14.46 -1.36 -4.92
N GLY A 10 -13.27 -1.72 -5.36
CA GLY A 10 -12.84 -3.10 -5.55
C GLY A 10 -12.67 -3.84 -4.22
N LYS A 11 -12.22 -5.09 -4.29
CA LYS A 11 -11.88 -5.85 -3.09
C LYS A 11 -10.75 -5.15 -2.33
N VAL A 12 -10.99 -4.82 -1.08
CA VAL A 12 -10.03 -4.15 -0.19
C VAL A 12 -10.13 -4.71 1.22
N SER A 13 -9.00 -4.92 1.88
CA SER A 13 -8.98 -5.34 3.28
C SER A 13 -9.50 -4.22 4.21
N PRO A 14 -9.94 -4.54 5.42
CA PRO A 14 -10.02 -3.51 6.46
C PRO A 14 -8.62 -2.95 6.74
N VAL A 15 -8.56 -1.78 7.38
CA VAL A 15 -7.33 -1.34 8.04
C VAL A 15 -7.20 -2.19 9.30
N HIS A 16 -6.20 -3.04 9.36
CA HIS A 16 -6.06 -3.99 10.46
C HIS A 16 -4.61 -4.20 10.88
N PHE A 17 -4.46 -4.73 12.07
CA PHE A 17 -3.19 -4.95 12.72
C PHE A 17 -2.77 -6.42 12.56
N PHE A 18 -1.54 -6.65 12.09
CA PHE A 18 -0.94 -7.98 11.98
C PHE A 18 0.03 -8.23 13.14
N TRP A 19 -0.21 -9.31 13.86
CA TRP A 19 0.59 -9.68 15.03
C TRP A 19 2.01 -10.13 14.67
N GLY A 20 2.17 -10.81 13.53
CA GLY A 20 3.46 -11.39 13.14
C GLY A 20 4.54 -10.35 12.89
N ALA A 21 4.20 -9.29 12.18
CA ALA A 21 5.11 -8.19 11.87
C ALA A 21 4.92 -6.97 12.79
N ILE A 22 3.85 -6.96 13.61
CA ILE A 22 3.46 -5.81 14.45
C ILE A 22 3.24 -4.57 13.58
N ASP A 23 2.51 -4.73 12.49
CA ASP A 23 2.24 -3.65 11.54
C ASP A 23 0.75 -3.40 11.36
N LEU A 24 0.41 -2.18 10.94
CA LEU A 24 -0.92 -1.80 10.53
C LEU A 24 -0.96 -1.78 9.00
N ALA A 25 -1.91 -2.49 8.38
CA ALA A 25 -1.95 -2.62 6.93
C ALA A 25 -3.34 -2.43 6.32
N CYS A 26 -3.35 -2.05 5.04
CA CYS A 26 -4.52 -2.01 4.17
C CYS A 26 -4.11 -2.45 2.77
N THR A 27 -4.82 -3.43 2.21
CA THR A 27 -4.48 -4.05 0.93
C THR A 27 -5.65 -3.91 -0.05
N ARG A 28 -5.36 -3.43 -1.26
CA ARG A 28 -6.26 -3.32 -2.41
C ARG A 28 -5.94 -4.41 -3.43
N PHE A 29 -6.93 -4.94 -4.10
CA PHE A 29 -6.78 -6.01 -5.09
C PHE A 29 -7.31 -5.59 -6.46
N SER A 30 -6.59 -5.95 -7.54
CA SER A 30 -7.03 -5.67 -8.91
C SER A 30 -8.23 -6.52 -9.35
N GLY A 31 -8.45 -7.66 -8.69
CA GLY A 31 -9.42 -8.67 -9.10
C GLY A 31 -8.82 -9.74 -10.03
N ARG A 32 -7.59 -9.59 -10.51
CA ARG A 32 -6.89 -10.58 -11.34
C ARG A 32 -6.06 -11.52 -10.47
N THR A 33 -5.89 -12.76 -10.92
CA THR A 33 -5.01 -13.73 -10.28
C THR A 33 -3.54 -13.33 -10.45
N ALA A 34 -2.74 -13.61 -9.43
CA ALA A 34 -1.29 -13.40 -9.46
C ALA A 34 -0.55 -14.73 -9.67
N PRO A 35 0.72 -14.70 -10.08
CA PRO A 35 1.59 -15.87 -10.01
C PRO A 35 1.67 -16.41 -8.58
N THR A 36 1.87 -17.75 -8.45
CA THR A 36 2.04 -18.36 -7.12
C THR A 36 3.23 -17.76 -6.40
N HIS A 37 3.01 -17.33 -5.17
CA HIS A 37 4.08 -16.78 -4.34
C HIS A 37 5.12 -17.85 -4.02
N PRO A 38 6.44 -17.56 -4.14
CA PRO A 38 7.50 -18.56 -3.98
C PRO A 38 7.64 -19.08 -2.54
N GLY A 39 6.94 -18.52 -1.57
CA GLY A 39 7.08 -18.90 -0.17
C GLY A 39 8.39 -18.42 0.47
N GLY A 40 8.88 -19.15 1.47
CA GLY A 40 10.17 -18.89 2.09
C GLY A 40 10.22 -17.68 3.04
N VAL A 41 9.08 -17.10 3.40
CA VAL A 41 9.02 -15.98 4.36
C VAL A 41 9.28 -16.50 5.78
N PRO A 42 10.24 -15.94 6.52
CA PRO A 42 10.54 -16.38 7.87
C PRO A 42 9.31 -16.33 8.79
N ASN A 43 9.10 -17.41 9.55
CA ASN A 43 7.98 -17.56 10.50
C ASN A 43 6.58 -17.48 9.89
N CYS A 44 6.46 -17.66 8.56
CA CYS A 44 5.18 -17.72 7.85
C CYS A 44 5.13 -18.99 7.00
N GLY A 45 4.06 -19.75 7.11
CA GLY A 45 3.88 -20.96 6.29
C GLY A 45 3.66 -20.60 4.82
N ASP A 46 4.27 -21.35 3.89
CA ASP A 46 4.17 -21.07 2.46
C ASP A 46 2.71 -21.02 1.97
N TRP A 47 1.84 -21.88 2.48
CA TRP A 47 0.41 -21.86 2.17
C TRP A 47 -0.29 -20.55 2.52
N VAL A 48 0.17 -19.83 3.56
CA VAL A 48 -0.35 -18.51 3.92
C VAL A 48 0.02 -17.49 2.86
N MET A 49 1.25 -17.57 2.36
CA MET A 49 1.74 -16.69 1.31
C MET A 49 1.06 -16.99 -0.02
N GLU A 50 0.88 -18.26 -0.37
CA GLU A 50 0.19 -18.67 -1.60
C GLU A 50 -1.25 -18.16 -1.61
N GLU A 51 -2.00 -18.28 -0.53
CA GLU A 51 -3.37 -17.80 -0.44
C GLU A 51 -3.44 -16.27 -0.37
N GLY A 52 -2.65 -15.64 0.48
CA GLY A 52 -2.63 -14.19 0.69
C GLY A 52 -2.24 -13.41 -0.57
N TYR A 53 -1.38 -14.00 -1.40
CA TYR A 53 -0.85 -13.43 -2.65
C TYR A 53 -1.43 -14.10 -3.90
N SER A 54 -2.55 -14.78 -3.79
CA SER A 54 -3.22 -15.45 -4.92
C SER A 54 -3.76 -14.49 -5.99
N HIS A 55 -3.94 -13.23 -5.65
CA HIS A 55 -4.39 -12.15 -6.55
C HIS A 55 -3.42 -10.98 -6.50
N GLU A 56 -3.36 -10.25 -7.61
CA GLU A 56 -2.58 -9.02 -7.68
C GLU A 56 -3.04 -8.02 -6.62
N LEU A 57 -2.09 -7.43 -5.92
CA LEU A 57 -2.37 -6.53 -4.83
C LEU A 57 -1.42 -5.33 -4.77
N SER A 58 -1.91 -4.26 -4.15
CA SER A 58 -1.14 -3.13 -3.64
C SER A 58 -1.43 -3.02 -2.15
N SER A 59 -0.42 -3.16 -1.34
CA SER A 59 -0.52 -3.09 0.11
C SER A 59 0.28 -1.93 0.67
N CYS A 60 -0.29 -1.25 1.65
CA CYS A 60 0.37 -0.16 2.34
C CYS A 60 0.09 -0.24 3.83
N GLY A 61 0.99 0.33 4.62
CA GLY A 61 0.84 0.27 6.06
C GLY A 61 1.84 1.09 6.83
N PHE A 62 1.87 0.83 8.14
CA PHE A 62 2.84 1.38 9.06
C PHE A 62 3.50 0.25 9.84
N TRP A 63 4.80 0.22 9.81
CA TRP A 63 5.62 -0.69 10.60
C TRP A 63 6.46 0.10 11.61
N PRO A 64 6.33 -0.19 12.91
CA PRO A 64 7.10 0.54 13.94
C PRO A 64 8.60 0.30 13.85
N GLY A 65 9.02 -0.71 13.04
CA GLY A 65 10.43 -1.03 12.84
C GLY A 65 11.04 -1.83 13.97
N GLY A 66 12.24 -2.34 13.69
CA GLY A 66 13.12 -2.94 14.70
C GLY A 66 14.29 -2.04 15.06
N GLY A 67 14.28 -0.79 14.62
CA GLY A 67 15.32 0.23 14.82
C GLY A 67 14.81 1.43 15.61
N GLU A 68 15.44 2.58 15.38
CA GLU A 68 15.16 3.81 16.12
C GLU A 68 13.84 4.48 15.69
N GLU A 69 13.36 4.21 14.49
CA GLU A 69 12.21 4.90 13.90
C GLU A 69 11.36 3.97 13.04
N GLY A 70 10.03 4.11 13.16
CA GLY A 70 9.08 3.43 12.29
C GLY A 70 8.97 4.09 10.91
N ALA A 71 8.35 3.36 9.97
CA ALA A 71 8.11 3.86 8.63
C ALA A 71 6.73 3.44 8.11
N PHE A 72 6.16 4.29 7.27
CA PHE A 72 5.10 3.87 6.36
C PHE A 72 5.73 3.12 5.19
N TYR A 73 5.05 2.09 4.72
CA TYR A 73 5.51 1.27 3.62
C TYR A 73 4.42 1.07 2.57
N ALA A 74 4.83 0.76 1.34
CA ALA A 74 3.92 0.30 0.31
C ALA A 74 4.64 -0.58 -0.71
N TYR A 75 3.98 -1.66 -1.14
CA TYR A 75 4.47 -2.60 -2.13
C TYR A 75 3.35 -3.13 -3.03
N ALA A 76 3.72 -3.74 -4.13
CA ALA A 76 2.82 -4.43 -5.04
C ALA A 76 3.24 -5.88 -5.23
N TYR A 77 2.27 -6.77 -5.49
CA TYR A 77 2.55 -8.15 -5.87
C TYR A 77 1.61 -8.60 -7.00
N PRO A 78 2.16 -9.22 -8.09
CA PRO A 78 3.58 -9.15 -8.42
C PRO A 78 4.01 -7.69 -8.59
N GLU A 79 5.28 -7.38 -8.31
CA GLU A 79 5.79 -6.05 -8.56
C GLU A 79 5.79 -5.78 -10.08
N PRO A 80 5.06 -4.79 -10.57
CA PRO A 80 5.03 -4.50 -12.00
C PRO A 80 6.30 -3.78 -12.46
N GLU A 81 6.66 -3.96 -13.73
CA GLU A 81 7.81 -3.28 -14.32
C GLU A 81 7.69 -1.74 -14.20
N GLY A 82 8.75 -1.10 -13.72
CA GLY A 82 8.81 0.34 -13.52
C GLY A 82 8.12 0.84 -12.24
N PHE A 83 7.68 -0.05 -11.35
CA PHE A 83 7.12 0.32 -10.06
C PHE A 83 8.15 1.06 -9.20
N ALA A 84 9.35 0.51 -9.09
CA ALA A 84 10.41 1.08 -8.26
C ALA A 84 10.89 2.46 -8.70
N GLU A 85 10.73 2.79 -9.98
CA GLU A 85 11.13 4.07 -10.59
C GLU A 85 9.97 5.08 -10.67
N TYR A 86 8.78 4.69 -10.21
CA TYR A 86 7.63 5.59 -10.25
C TYR A 86 7.84 6.79 -9.32
N PRO A 87 7.53 8.02 -9.75
CA PRO A 87 7.69 9.20 -8.91
C PRO A 87 6.66 9.18 -7.78
N VAL A 88 7.16 9.05 -6.55
CA VAL A 88 6.33 8.99 -5.34
C VAL A 88 6.68 10.16 -4.43
N GLY A 89 5.65 10.89 -3.99
CA GLY A 89 5.73 11.89 -2.92
C GLY A 89 5.29 11.33 -1.57
N PRO A 90 5.40 12.16 -0.50
CA PRO A 90 6.08 13.44 -0.45
C PRO A 90 7.61 13.33 -0.48
N ALA A 91 8.29 14.47 -0.48
CA ALA A 91 9.75 14.50 -0.33
C ALA A 91 10.19 13.71 0.91
N GLY A 92 11.15 12.79 0.74
CA GLY A 92 11.57 11.84 1.76
C GLY A 92 11.03 10.42 1.56
N ALA A 93 10.03 10.23 0.67
CA ALA A 93 9.66 8.88 0.20
C ALA A 93 10.75 8.33 -0.74
N PHE A 94 11.06 7.04 -0.63
CA PHE A 94 12.03 6.37 -1.48
C PHE A 94 11.71 4.89 -1.64
N TYR A 95 12.21 4.29 -2.73
CA TYR A 95 12.12 2.86 -2.93
C TYR A 95 13.33 2.14 -2.31
N SER A 96 13.08 1.21 -1.43
CA SER A 96 14.10 0.35 -0.83
C SER A 96 14.26 -0.94 -1.63
N LYS A 97 15.35 -1.05 -2.38
CA LYS A 97 15.65 -2.28 -3.15
C LYS A 97 15.88 -3.51 -2.26
N GLU A 98 16.37 -3.30 -1.05
CA GLU A 98 16.58 -4.37 -0.08
C GLU A 98 15.25 -4.97 0.40
N ASN A 99 14.26 -4.13 0.61
CA ASN A 99 12.95 -4.54 1.11
C ASN A 99 11.92 -4.77 0.00
N GLY A 100 12.21 -4.37 -1.25
CA GLY A 100 11.27 -4.49 -2.36
C GLY A 100 10.01 -3.62 -2.16
N GLN A 101 10.15 -2.40 -1.63
CA GLN A 101 9.00 -1.55 -1.31
C GLN A 101 9.36 -0.08 -1.21
N PHE A 102 8.36 0.78 -1.37
CA PHE A 102 8.47 2.19 -1.00
C PHE A 102 8.40 2.35 0.51
N LEU A 103 9.22 3.27 1.02
CA LEU A 103 9.27 3.65 2.44
C LEU A 103 9.13 5.17 2.58
N LEU A 104 8.42 5.58 3.63
CA LEU A 104 8.34 6.96 4.09
C LEU A 104 8.58 6.98 5.60
N PRO A 105 9.69 7.56 6.08
CA PRO A 105 9.99 7.62 7.51
C PRO A 105 8.87 8.29 8.31
N TYR A 106 8.55 7.77 9.47
CA TYR A 106 7.52 8.33 10.36
C TYR A 106 7.83 9.80 10.71
N GLU A 107 9.10 10.11 10.94
CA GLU A 107 9.54 11.47 11.25
C GLU A 107 9.21 12.48 10.14
N THR A 108 9.33 12.05 8.87
CA THR A 108 8.95 12.90 7.73
C THR A 108 7.48 13.29 7.78
N VAL A 109 6.62 12.33 8.10
CA VAL A 109 5.16 12.59 8.22
C VAL A 109 4.88 13.41 9.46
N ARG A 110 5.41 13.01 10.61
CA ARG A 110 5.14 13.65 11.90
C ARG A 110 5.52 15.14 11.92
N THR A 111 6.57 15.52 11.21
CA THR A 111 7.07 16.89 11.17
C THR A 111 6.59 17.70 9.96
N ALA A 112 5.79 17.10 9.08
CA ALA A 112 5.20 17.81 7.95
C ALA A 112 4.25 18.92 8.42
N PRO A 113 4.10 20.00 7.65
CA PRO A 113 3.11 21.05 7.94
C PRO A 113 1.68 20.51 8.04
N ASP A 114 1.34 19.52 7.21
CA ASP A 114 0.10 18.73 7.27
C ASP A 114 0.46 17.23 7.21
N PRO A 115 0.52 16.56 8.37
CA PRO A 115 0.86 15.13 8.42
C PRO A 115 -0.15 14.23 7.71
N ASP A 116 -1.43 14.57 7.74
CA ASP A 116 -2.47 13.79 7.09
C ASP A 116 -2.35 13.88 5.57
N GLU A 117 -2.11 15.08 5.03
CA GLU A 117 -1.89 15.30 3.60
C GLU A 117 -0.62 14.57 3.12
N ALA A 118 0.49 14.70 3.86
CA ALA A 118 1.75 14.03 3.52
C ALA A 118 1.60 12.50 3.48
N LEU A 119 0.87 11.92 4.45
CA LEU A 119 0.60 10.49 4.44
C LEU A 119 -0.32 10.09 3.29
N LEU A 120 -1.39 10.84 3.03
CA LEU A 120 -2.32 10.54 1.94
C LEU A 120 -1.63 10.64 0.58
N GLU A 121 -0.78 11.62 0.36
CA GLU A 121 0.05 11.74 -0.85
C GLU A 121 0.87 10.46 -1.07
N PHE A 122 1.58 9.97 -0.06
CA PHE A 122 2.35 8.74 -0.13
C PHE A 122 1.47 7.53 -0.49
N LEU A 123 0.34 7.35 0.21
CA LEU A 123 -0.55 6.22 0.00
C LEU A 123 -1.17 6.23 -1.40
N HIS A 124 -1.57 7.40 -1.89
CA HIS A 124 -2.14 7.53 -3.24
C HIS A 124 -1.08 7.32 -4.31
N ALA A 125 0.08 7.96 -4.22
CA ALA A 125 1.13 7.86 -5.22
C ALA A 125 1.68 6.41 -5.35
N THR A 126 1.84 5.70 -4.24
CA THR A 126 2.30 4.30 -4.27
C THR A 126 1.24 3.35 -4.81
N TYR A 127 -0.04 3.60 -4.53
CA TYR A 127 -1.13 2.86 -5.17
C TYR A 127 -1.20 3.14 -6.67
N GLU A 128 -1.09 4.40 -7.09
CA GLU A 128 -1.06 4.79 -8.51
C GLU A 128 0.10 4.11 -9.24
N ALA A 129 1.28 4.06 -8.62
CA ALA A 129 2.42 3.32 -9.15
C ALA A 129 2.06 1.85 -9.44
N ALA A 130 1.42 1.17 -8.50
CA ALA A 130 1.01 -0.22 -8.65
C ALA A 130 -0.08 -0.37 -9.72
N ALA A 131 -1.10 0.47 -9.69
CA ALA A 131 -2.27 0.36 -10.55
C ALA A 131 -1.95 0.74 -12.01
N GLU A 132 -1.17 1.80 -12.24
CA GLU A 132 -0.77 2.22 -13.59
C GLU A 132 0.25 1.28 -14.20
N ARG A 133 1.29 0.90 -13.46
CA ARG A 133 2.30 -0.04 -13.97
C ARG A 133 1.76 -1.46 -14.11
N GLY A 134 0.80 -1.83 -13.26
CA GLY A 134 0.10 -3.12 -13.34
C GLY A 134 -1.07 -3.14 -14.32
N ASP A 135 -1.38 -2.04 -15.00
CA ASP A 135 -2.52 -1.91 -15.93
C ASP A 135 -3.85 -2.35 -15.30
N TRP A 136 -4.12 -1.84 -14.10
CA TRP A 136 -5.37 -2.09 -13.39
C TRP A 136 -6.53 -1.28 -14.00
N ASP A 137 -7.72 -1.85 -14.02
CA ASP A 137 -8.95 -1.12 -14.43
C ASP A 137 -9.36 -0.11 -13.34
N ARG A 138 -8.63 1.00 -13.27
CA ARG A 138 -8.86 2.06 -12.28
C ARG A 138 -10.28 2.61 -12.34
N ALA A 139 -10.86 2.70 -13.54
CA ALA A 139 -12.22 3.21 -13.72
C ALA A 139 -13.28 2.31 -13.05
N ALA A 140 -13.05 1.00 -13.01
CA ALA A 140 -13.92 0.05 -12.33
C ALA A 140 -13.62 -0.08 -10.83
N LEU A 141 -12.40 0.27 -10.39
CA LEU A 141 -11.91 0.03 -9.03
C LEU A 141 -11.94 1.27 -8.12
N GLU A 142 -12.03 2.47 -8.70
CA GLU A 142 -11.95 3.73 -7.96
C GLU A 142 -13.24 4.51 -8.05
N GLN A 143 -13.52 5.27 -7.00
CA GLN A 143 -14.58 6.29 -7.02
C GLN A 143 -14.17 7.51 -6.21
N GLU A 144 -14.60 8.67 -6.68
CA GLU A 144 -14.59 9.86 -5.84
C GLU A 144 -15.67 9.73 -4.76
N PRO A 145 -15.36 9.94 -3.48
CA PRO A 145 -16.36 9.95 -2.44
C PRO A 145 -17.44 11.00 -2.79
N THR A 146 -18.68 10.56 -2.83
CA THR A 146 -19.81 11.48 -3.05
C THR A 146 -19.81 12.50 -1.92
N ARG A 147 -19.65 13.79 -2.24
CA ARG A 147 -19.81 14.84 -1.25
C ARG A 147 -21.29 14.92 -0.87
N TRP A 148 -21.56 14.75 0.42
CA TRP A 148 -22.91 14.87 0.99
C TRP A 148 -23.39 16.33 1.04
N ASP A 149 -22.61 17.27 0.54
CA ASP A 149 -22.89 18.71 0.52
C ASP A 149 -24.15 19.08 -0.29
N HIS A 150 -24.69 18.14 -1.07
CA HIS A 150 -25.88 18.34 -1.91
C HIS A 150 -27.18 17.82 -1.26
N VAL A 151 -27.11 17.25 -0.07
CA VAL A 151 -28.29 16.80 0.67
C VAL A 151 -28.64 17.86 1.72
N ARG A 152 -29.22 18.97 1.26
CA ARG A 152 -29.92 19.93 2.09
C ARG A 152 -31.36 20.07 1.61
#